data_94443a9a2abaa00bca1e5ca1bcca8abf
#
_entry.id   94443a9a2abaa00bca1e5ca1bcca8abf
#
_cell.length_a   1.000
_cell.length_b   1.000
_cell.length_c   1.000
_cell.angle_alpha   90.00
_cell.angle_beta   90.00
_cell.angle_gamma   90.00
#
_symmetry.space_group_name_H-M   'P 1'
#
loop_
_entity.id
_entity.type
_entity.pdbx_description
1 polymer ?
#
loop_
_entity_poly.entity_id
_entity_poly.type
_entity_poly.pdbx_seq_one_letter_code
_entity_poly.pdbx_strand_id
1 'polypeptide(L)'
;MVGYPESLTDPSYSGQILCVTYPLIGNYGVPDEGIDQYGISKNFESEKIWVRGLVISEYSFKYSHWDAVKSLDEWMKEQKIPGIYGVDTREITKMLRDNGSMLGQIIPEGEAAEEEVHDPNTDNQIDIVSCKEVIRYGSGDKKVVLVDCGVKHNILRCFVDRGVELIRVPWDYDFLTLDYDGLFISNGP
;
A
#
# COMPACT_ATOMS: atom_id res chain seq x y z
N MET A 1 2.48 17.15 -3.82
CA MET A 1 1.88 15.83 -4.04
C MET A 1 1.36 15.31 -2.73
N VAL A 2 0.10 15.02 -2.65
CA VAL A 2 -0.60 14.64 -1.42
C VAL A 2 -0.75 13.13 -1.28
N GLY A 3 -0.64 12.31 -2.24
CA GLY A 3 -0.98 10.89 -2.24
C GLY A 3 0.13 9.92 -1.84
N TYR A 4 1.16 10.34 -1.08
CA TYR A 4 2.18 9.39 -0.67
C TYR A 4 1.72 8.43 0.45
N PRO A 5 0.84 8.82 1.40
CA PRO A 5 0.31 7.86 2.36
C PRO A 5 -0.49 6.75 1.67
N GLU A 6 -1.32 7.09 0.69
CA GLU A 6 -2.07 6.15 -0.12
C GLU A 6 -1.13 5.24 -0.93
N SER A 7 -0.08 5.79 -1.53
CA SER A 7 0.90 5.00 -2.28
C SER A 7 1.67 4.04 -1.38
N LEU A 8 2.10 4.47 -0.18
CA LEU A 8 2.84 3.62 0.74
C LEU A 8 2.00 2.49 1.32
N THR A 9 0.69 2.71 1.49
CA THR A 9 -0.25 1.71 2.00
C THR A 9 -0.96 0.90 0.91
N ASP A 10 -0.63 1.13 -0.36
CA ASP A 10 -1.16 0.34 -1.48
C ASP A 10 -0.54 -1.06 -1.50
N PRO A 11 -1.32 -2.14 -1.32
CA PRO A 11 -0.81 -3.51 -1.36
C PRO A 11 -0.09 -3.88 -2.67
N SER A 12 -0.37 -3.17 -3.77
CA SER A 12 0.29 -3.39 -5.06
C SER A 12 1.80 -3.13 -5.02
N TYR A 13 2.31 -2.42 -4.01
CA TYR A 13 3.74 -2.18 -3.81
C TYR A 13 4.39 -3.15 -2.82
N SER A 14 3.72 -4.24 -2.45
CA SER A 14 4.29 -5.26 -1.57
C SER A 14 5.63 -5.76 -2.12
N GLY A 15 6.63 -5.83 -1.25
CA GLY A 15 7.96 -6.31 -1.60
C GLY A 15 8.85 -5.30 -2.35
N GLN A 16 8.34 -4.12 -2.75
CA GLN A 16 9.05 -3.17 -3.60
C GLN A 16 9.67 -2.02 -2.82
N ILE A 17 10.81 -1.51 -3.31
CA ILE A 17 11.36 -0.20 -2.94
C ILE A 17 10.74 0.83 -3.88
N LEU A 18 9.98 1.77 -3.32
CA LEU A 18 9.29 2.80 -4.10
C LEU A 18 10.20 4.00 -4.35
N CYS A 19 10.46 4.31 -5.62
CA CYS A 19 11.16 5.53 -6.02
C CYS A 19 10.15 6.59 -6.48
N VAL A 20 10.11 7.73 -5.77
CA VAL A 20 9.18 8.83 -6.08
C VAL A 20 9.92 9.99 -6.73
N THR A 21 9.52 10.35 -7.95
CA THR A 21 10.16 11.40 -8.73
C THR A 21 9.68 12.82 -8.41
N TYR A 22 8.65 12.96 -7.59
CA TYR A 22 8.23 14.27 -7.13
C TYR A 22 9.31 14.87 -6.20
N PRO A 23 9.72 16.12 -6.42
CA PRO A 23 10.94 16.63 -5.80
C PRO A 23 10.87 16.72 -4.27
N LEU A 24 9.74 17.08 -3.69
CA LEU A 24 9.59 17.28 -2.24
C LEU A 24 8.53 16.35 -1.64
N ILE A 25 8.95 15.54 -0.69
CA ILE A 25 8.10 14.58 0.04
C ILE A 25 8.15 14.90 1.55
N GLY A 26 7.05 14.64 2.27
CA GLY A 26 6.95 14.84 3.72
C GLY A 26 6.29 16.16 4.13
N ASN A 27 6.17 17.13 3.23
CA ASN A 27 5.64 18.46 3.51
C ASN A 27 4.16 18.50 3.94
N TYR A 28 3.38 17.48 3.61
CA TYR A 28 1.99 17.34 4.07
C TYR A 28 1.85 16.58 5.39
N GLY A 29 2.87 15.82 5.79
CA GLY A 29 2.78 14.92 6.95
C GLY A 29 1.91 13.70 6.66
N VAL A 30 1.45 13.05 7.70
CA VAL A 30 0.62 11.84 7.67
C VAL A 30 -0.65 12.11 8.47
N PRO A 31 -1.85 11.86 7.89
CA PRO A 31 -3.11 12.02 8.59
C PRO A 31 -3.30 10.94 9.67
N ASP A 32 -4.37 11.05 10.45
CA ASP A 32 -4.71 10.06 11.45
C ASP A 32 -5.14 8.72 10.84
N GLU A 33 -5.12 7.68 11.67
CA GLU A 33 -5.55 6.32 11.33
C GLU A 33 -7.07 6.13 11.53
N GLY A 34 -7.85 7.22 11.36
CA GLY A 34 -9.30 7.20 11.54
C GLY A 34 -9.99 6.21 10.61
N ILE A 35 -10.98 5.53 11.15
CA ILE A 35 -11.85 4.61 10.38
C ILE A 35 -13.20 5.26 10.09
N ASP A 36 -13.84 4.83 9.02
CA ASP A 36 -15.20 5.25 8.64
C ASP A 36 -16.28 4.38 9.35
N GLN A 37 -17.53 4.65 9.02
CA GLN A 37 -18.69 3.92 9.55
C GLN A 37 -18.72 2.44 9.18
N TYR A 38 -17.92 2.01 8.22
CA TYR A 38 -17.80 0.62 7.75
C TYR A 38 -16.59 -0.09 8.34
N GLY A 39 -15.79 0.60 9.17
CA GLY A 39 -14.55 0.06 9.72
C GLY A 39 -13.37 0.11 8.75
N ILE A 40 -13.46 0.90 7.67
CA ILE A 40 -12.42 1.04 6.64
C ILE A 40 -11.63 2.32 6.93
N SER A 41 -10.30 2.27 6.80
CA SER A 41 -9.47 3.46 6.98
C SER A 41 -9.88 4.59 6.02
N LYS A 42 -10.00 5.81 6.55
CA LYS A 42 -10.38 7.00 5.77
C LYS A 42 -9.27 7.49 4.85
N ASN A 43 -8.03 7.36 5.30
CA ASN A 43 -6.88 8.07 4.74
C ASN A 43 -5.85 7.14 4.09
N PHE A 44 -5.97 5.83 4.30
CA PHE A 44 -5.02 4.84 3.79
C PHE A 44 -5.71 3.79 2.92
N GLU A 45 -4.94 3.17 2.04
CA GLU A 45 -5.45 2.13 1.14
C GLU A 45 -5.40 0.72 1.75
N SER A 46 -4.76 0.57 2.92
CA SER A 46 -4.75 -0.63 3.75
C SER A 46 -4.31 -0.30 5.18
N GLU A 47 -4.12 -1.33 6.01
CA GLU A 47 -3.83 -1.21 7.44
C GLU A 47 -2.36 -0.88 7.75
N LYS A 48 -1.44 -0.94 6.77
CA LYS A 48 0.00 -0.74 6.99
C LYS A 48 0.72 -0.26 5.74
N ILE A 49 1.99 0.14 5.91
CA ILE A 49 2.91 0.38 4.79
C ILE A 49 3.33 -0.97 4.19
N TRP A 50 3.22 -1.10 2.87
CA TRP A 50 3.58 -2.31 2.12
C TRP A 50 4.94 -2.23 1.43
N VAL A 51 5.39 -1.02 1.10
CA VAL A 51 6.71 -0.84 0.50
C VAL A 51 7.82 -1.31 1.44
N ARG A 52 8.89 -1.86 0.87
CA ARG A 52 10.09 -2.25 1.62
C ARG A 52 11.05 -1.10 1.86
N GLY A 53 10.85 0.01 1.18
CA GLY A 53 11.64 1.21 1.35
C GLY A 53 11.17 2.35 0.45
N LEU A 54 11.62 3.56 0.76
CA LEU A 54 11.27 4.78 0.03
C LEU A 54 12.52 5.50 -0.43
N VAL A 55 12.60 5.83 -1.73
CA VAL A 55 13.68 6.62 -2.33
C VAL A 55 13.11 7.92 -2.86
N ILE A 56 13.64 9.05 -2.39
CA ILE A 56 13.16 10.40 -2.72
C ILE A 56 14.32 11.36 -3.00
N SER A 57 14.02 12.43 -3.74
CA SER A 57 14.98 13.49 -4.01
C SER A 57 15.17 14.42 -2.82
N GLU A 58 14.09 15.03 -2.34
CA GLU A 58 14.10 15.96 -1.22
C GLU A 58 13.09 15.57 -0.15
N TYR A 59 13.48 15.71 1.11
CA TYR A 59 12.63 15.45 2.27
C TYR A 59 12.32 16.73 3.02
N SER A 60 11.04 16.98 3.31
CA SER A 60 10.61 18.07 4.18
C SER A 60 10.56 17.60 5.64
N PHE A 61 11.46 18.11 6.47
CA PHE A 61 11.49 17.82 7.91
C PHE A 61 10.34 18.47 8.69
N LYS A 62 9.59 19.38 8.05
CA LYS A 62 8.42 20.03 8.62
C LYS A 62 7.22 19.81 7.73
N TYR A 63 6.13 19.40 8.34
CA TYR A 63 4.84 19.30 7.68
C TYR A 63 3.92 20.44 8.09
N SER A 64 2.94 20.77 7.25
CA SER A 64 2.05 21.92 7.45
C SER A 64 0.59 21.66 7.01
N HIS A 65 0.22 20.42 6.71
CA HIS A 65 -1.17 20.12 6.36
C HIS A 65 -2.05 20.10 7.62
N TRP A 66 -3.25 20.67 7.53
CA TRP A 66 -4.17 20.78 8.67
C TRP A 66 -4.64 19.44 9.25
N ASP A 67 -4.63 18.38 8.44
CA ASP A 67 -5.06 17.03 8.81
C ASP A 67 -3.89 16.13 9.25
N ALA A 68 -2.68 16.64 9.25
CA ALA A 68 -1.51 15.86 9.62
C ALA A 68 -1.35 15.79 11.15
N VAL A 69 -1.12 14.58 11.64
CA VAL A 69 -0.91 14.29 13.06
C VAL A 69 0.53 13.87 13.37
N LYS A 70 1.29 13.41 12.37
CA LYS A 70 2.70 13.02 12.51
C LYS A 70 3.48 13.29 11.22
N SER A 71 4.81 13.29 11.32
CA SER A 71 5.67 13.34 10.13
C SER A 71 5.74 12.01 9.42
N LEU A 72 6.14 12.03 8.14
CA LEU A 72 6.39 10.80 7.38
C LEU A 72 7.53 9.98 8.00
N ASP A 73 8.57 10.62 8.53
CA ASP A 73 9.70 9.97 9.19
C ASP A 73 9.26 9.19 10.44
N GLU A 74 8.44 9.80 11.31
CA GLU A 74 7.86 9.14 12.49
C GLU A 74 7.05 7.91 12.08
N TRP A 75 6.14 8.05 11.11
CA TRP A 75 5.29 6.96 10.65
C TRP A 75 6.07 5.78 10.03
N MET A 76 7.08 6.09 9.19
CA MET A 76 7.95 5.05 8.61
C MET A 76 8.78 4.33 9.68
N LYS A 77 9.30 5.06 10.68
CA LYS A 77 10.03 4.48 11.82
C LYS A 77 9.16 3.56 12.68
N GLU A 78 7.92 3.96 12.96
CA GLU A 78 6.95 3.13 13.68
C GLU A 78 6.75 1.77 12.98
N GLN A 79 6.74 1.77 11.66
CA GLN A 79 6.56 0.55 10.85
C GLN A 79 7.88 -0.07 10.37
N LYS A 80 9.04 0.46 10.80
CA LYS A 80 10.40 -0.03 10.46
C LYS A 80 10.68 -0.06 8.96
N ILE A 81 10.19 0.93 8.24
CA ILE A 81 10.41 1.08 6.80
C ILE A 81 11.58 2.05 6.57
N PRO A 82 12.67 1.64 5.93
CA PRO A 82 13.80 2.52 5.63
C PRO A 82 13.45 3.53 4.52
N GLY A 83 14.03 4.72 4.60
CA GLY A 83 13.93 5.75 3.57
C GLY A 83 15.26 6.39 3.29
N ILE A 84 15.51 6.75 2.04
CA ILE A 84 16.69 7.51 1.62
C ILE A 84 16.27 8.75 0.83
N TYR A 85 16.88 9.89 1.14
CA TYR A 85 16.69 11.14 0.42
C TYR A 85 18.02 11.70 -0.11
N GLY A 86 17.96 12.73 -0.94
CA GLY A 86 19.13 13.30 -1.59
C GLY A 86 19.60 12.50 -2.82
N VAL A 87 18.71 11.68 -3.39
CA VAL A 87 19.01 10.80 -4.54
C VAL A 87 18.45 11.40 -5.83
N ASP A 88 19.15 11.23 -6.94
CA ASP A 88 18.62 11.55 -8.28
C ASP A 88 17.58 10.51 -8.70
N THR A 89 16.36 10.72 -8.25
CA THR A 89 15.22 9.82 -8.53
C THR A 89 14.84 9.80 -10.01
N ARG A 90 15.18 10.84 -10.77
CA ARG A 90 14.91 10.88 -12.21
C ARG A 90 15.87 9.97 -12.97
N GLU A 91 17.13 9.92 -12.55
CA GLU A 91 18.11 9.00 -13.15
C GLU A 91 17.74 7.54 -12.84
N ILE A 92 17.36 7.22 -11.59
CA ILE A 92 16.85 5.88 -11.24
C ILE A 92 15.65 5.52 -12.11
N THR A 93 14.70 6.45 -12.29
CA THR A 93 13.50 6.18 -13.11
C THR A 93 13.85 5.91 -14.57
N LYS A 94 14.87 6.59 -15.14
CA LYS A 94 15.36 6.28 -16.49
C LYS A 94 15.96 4.89 -16.56
N MET A 95 16.79 4.51 -15.56
CA MET A 95 17.36 3.16 -15.49
C MET A 95 16.27 2.09 -15.41
N LEU A 96 15.25 2.28 -14.58
CA LEU A 96 14.09 1.38 -14.46
C LEU A 96 13.28 1.31 -15.76
N ARG A 97 13.09 2.43 -16.45
CA ARG A 97 12.39 2.45 -17.75
C ARG A 97 13.14 1.68 -18.82
N ASP A 98 14.45 1.80 -18.83
CA ASP A 98 15.29 1.23 -19.91
C ASP A 98 15.59 -0.26 -19.64
N ASN A 99 15.64 -0.71 -18.38
CA ASN A 99 16.00 -2.07 -17.97
C ASN A 99 14.84 -2.88 -17.35
N GLY A 100 13.70 -2.26 -17.05
CA GLY A 100 12.61 -2.87 -16.28
C GLY A 100 12.88 -2.81 -14.77
N SER A 101 12.15 -3.61 -14.01
CA SER A 101 12.32 -3.75 -12.57
C SER A 101 13.68 -4.35 -12.25
N MET A 102 14.35 -3.83 -11.24
CA MET A 102 15.68 -4.30 -10.79
C MET A 102 15.64 -4.61 -9.30
N LEU A 103 16.40 -5.61 -8.88
CA LEU A 103 16.63 -5.87 -7.46
C LEU A 103 17.51 -4.76 -6.86
N GLY A 104 17.22 -4.36 -5.62
CA GLY A 104 17.95 -3.32 -4.94
C GLY A 104 17.88 -3.44 -3.42
N GLN A 105 18.84 -2.81 -2.74
CA GLN A 105 18.90 -2.73 -1.28
C GLN A 105 19.04 -1.28 -0.83
N ILE A 106 18.41 -0.95 0.31
CA ILE A 106 18.73 0.25 1.09
C ILE A 106 19.57 -0.23 2.28
N ILE A 107 20.83 0.17 2.32
CA ILE A 107 21.79 -0.27 3.34
C ILE A 107 21.98 0.89 4.33
N PRO A 108 21.56 0.73 5.60
CA PRO A 108 21.83 1.71 6.64
C PRO A 108 23.33 1.89 6.88
N GLU A 109 23.72 3.09 7.36
CA GLU A 109 25.11 3.37 7.68
C GLU A 109 25.63 2.42 8.78
N GLY A 110 26.74 1.75 8.52
CA GLY A 110 27.37 0.78 9.42
C GLY A 110 26.89 -0.65 9.25
N GLU A 111 25.96 -0.93 8.36
CA GLU A 111 25.53 -2.26 7.99
C GLU A 111 26.25 -2.73 6.70
N ALA A 112 26.38 -4.06 6.53
CA ALA A 112 26.91 -4.65 5.32
C ALA A 112 25.77 -4.95 4.34
N ALA A 113 26.07 -4.81 3.02
CA ALA A 113 25.15 -5.29 1.99
C ALA A 113 24.96 -6.81 2.10
N GLU A 114 23.76 -7.28 1.87
CA GLU A 114 23.53 -8.72 1.66
C GLU A 114 24.22 -9.16 0.38
N GLU A 115 24.88 -10.33 0.41
CA GLU A 115 25.57 -10.89 -0.76
C GLU A 115 24.59 -11.26 -1.87
N GLU A 116 23.40 -11.73 -1.48
CA GLU A 116 22.31 -12.12 -2.39
C GLU A 116 21.02 -11.37 -2.02
N VAL A 117 20.53 -10.55 -2.96
CA VAL A 117 19.27 -9.81 -2.78
C VAL A 117 18.10 -10.73 -3.08
N HIS A 118 17.22 -10.93 -2.10
CA HIS A 118 16.01 -11.70 -2.30
C HIS A 118 15.12 -11.10 -3.38
N ASP A 119 14.68 -11.93 -4.33
CA ASP A 119 13.72 -11.52 -5.36
C ASP A 119 12.28 -11.73 -4.85
N PRO A 120 11.52 -10.66 -4.57
CA PRO A 120 10.15 -10.77 -4.08
C PRO A 120 9.19 -11.43 -5.08
N ASN A 121 9.54 -11.55 -6.35
CA ASN A 121 8.73 -12.27 -7.34
C ASN A 121 8.75 -13.79 -7.11
N THR A 122 9.66 -14.31 -6.28
CA THR A 122 9.68 -15.73 -5.90
C THR A 122 8.69 -16.06 -4.78
N ASP A 123 8.15 -15.04 -4.10
CA ASP A 123 7.17 -15.18 -3.04
C ASP A 123 5.73 -15.19 -3.61
N ASN A 124 4.81 -15.80 -2.87
CA ASN A 124 3.39 -15.63 -3.15
C ASN A 124 2.91 -14.26 -2.60
N GLN A 125 3.14 -13.20 -3.38
CA GLN A 125 2.79 -11.84 -2.98
C GLN A 125 1.28 -11.69 -2.73
N ILE A 126 0.43 -12.43 -3.45
CA ILE A 126 -1.02 -12.40 -3.27
C ILE A 126 -1.40 -12.93 -1.90
N ASP A 127 -0.81 -14.05 -1.46
CA ASP A 127 -1.04 -14.56 -0.12
C ASP A 127 -0.59 -13.57 0.96
N ILE A 128 0.54 -12.88 0.76
CA ILE A 128 1.07 -11.91 1.71
C ILE A 128 0.08 -10.74 1.94
N VAL A 129 -0.54 -10.23 0.88
CA VAL A 129 -1.40 -9.03 0.94
C VAL A 129 -2.88 -9.33 1.16
N SER A 130 -3.34 -10.53 0.87
CA SER A 130 -4.73 -10.94 1.01
C SER A 130 -5.18 -10.97 2.48
N CYS A 131 -6.45 -10.66 2.71
CA CYS A 131 -7.07 -10.89 4.03
C CYS A 131 -6.97 -12.38 4.41
N LYS A 132 -6.97 -12.67 5.72
CA LYS A 132 -6.84 -14.06 6.21
C LYS A 132 -8.16 -14.68 6.62
N GLU A 133 -9.23 -13.90 6.64
CA GLU A 133 -10.59 -14.32 7.01
C GLU A 133 -11.63 -13.61 6.17
N VAL A 134 -12.84 -14.14 6.17
CA VAL A 134 -13.98 -13.53 5.48
C VAL A 134 -14.45 -12.31 6.25
N ILE A 135 -14.51 -11.15 5.59
CA ILE A 135 -14.93 -9.87 6.17
C ILE A 135 -16.14 -9.35 5.42
N ARG A 136 -17.14 -8.86 6.14
CA ARG A 136 -18.36 -8.30 5.56
C ARG A 136 -18.45 -6.80 5.83
N TYR A 137 -18.82 -6.06 4.79
CA TYR A 137 -18.97 -4.60 4.84
C TYR A 137 -20.34 -4.20 4.31
N GLY A 138 -20.92 -3.18 4.96
CA GLY A 138 -22.20 -2.62 4.55
C GLY A 138 -23.37 -3.59 4.70
N SER A 139 -24.49 -3.20 4.12
CA SER A 139 -25.72 -4.00 4.05
C SER A 139 -26.51 -3.55 2.84
N GLY A 140 -27.02 -4.47 2.05
CA GLY A 140 -27.80 -4.14 0.86
C GLY A 140 -28.49 -5.36 0.29
N ASP A 141 -29.42 -5.13 -0.65
CA ASP A 141 -30.16 -6.21 -1.31
C ASP A 141 -29.28 -7.01 -2.28
N LYS A 142 -28.20 -6.39 -2.75
CA LYS A 142 -27.22 -7.03 -3.64
C LYS A 142 -25.97 -7.40 -2.87
N LYS A 143 -25.52 -8.64 -3.05
CA LYS A 143 -24.32 -9.20 -2.46
C LYS A 143 -23.22 -9.34 -3.50
N VAL A 144 -22.05 -8.82 -3.21
CA VAL A 144 -20.87 -9.00 -4.07
C VAL A 144 -19.79 -9.71 -3.27
N VAL A 145 -19.30 -10.82 -3.79
CA VAL A 145 -18.08 -11.44 -3.28
C VAL A 145 -16.89 -10.75 -3.91
N LEU A 146 -15.94 -10.33 -3.08
CA LEU A 146 -14.67 -9.75 -3.50
C LEU A 146 -13.54 -10.69 -3.10
N VAL A 147 -12.89 -11.28 -4.09
CA VAL A 147 -11.67 -12.08 -3.89
C VAL A 147 -10.50 -11.11 -3.73
N ASP A 148 -9.88 -11.17 -2.55
CA ASP A 148 -8.84 -10.22 -2.16
C ASP A 148 -7.46 -10.68 -2.61
N CYS A 149 -6.95 -10.04 -3.67
CA CYS A 149 -5.58 -10.19 -4.15
C CYS A 149 -4.69 -8.99 -3.77
N GLY A 150 -5.10 -8.18 -2.79
CA GLY A 150 -4.44 -6.91 -2.42
C GLY A 150 -5.33 -5.71 -2.74
N VAL A 151 -6.60 -5.77 -2.34
CA VAL A 151 -7.59 -4.72 -2.62
C VAL A 151 -7.30 -3.44 -1.82
N LYS A 152 -7.45 -2.29 -2.48
CA LYS A 152 -7.40 -0.98 -1.85
C LYS A 152 -8.68 -0.68 -1.09
N HIS A 153 -8.57 -0.02 0.07
CA HIS A 153 -9.70 0.42 0.87
C HIS A 153 -10.69 1.31 0.09
N ASN A 154 -10.19 2.13 -0.84
CA ASN A 154 -11.05 2.94 -1.68
C ASN A 154 -12.00 2.10 -2.56
N ILE A 155 -11.56 0.93 -3.04
CA ILE A 155 -12.41 0.02 -3.80
C ILE A 155 -13.52 -0.54 -2.91
N LEU A 156 -13.19 -0.93 -1.65
CA LEU A 156 -14.20 -1.39 -0.69
C LEU A 156 -15.26 -0.31 -0.44
N ARG A 157 -14.82 0.94 -0.19
CA ARG A 157 -15.73 2.10 -0.02
C ARG A 157 -16.63 2.29 -1.23
N CYS A 158 -16.09 2.18 -2.44
CA CYS A 158 -16.88 2.32 -3.66
C CYS A 158 -18.04 1.32 -3.77
N PHE A 159 -17.89 0.11 -3.24
CA PHE A 159 -18.98 -0.87 -3.20
C PHE A 159 -20.00 -0.52 -2.12
N VAL A 160 -19.57 -0.28 -0.90
CA VAL A 160 -20.49 -0.05 0.23
C VAL A 160 -21.27 1.26 0.07
N ASP A 161 -20.66 2.30 -0.49
CA ASP A 161 -21.33 3.57 -0.79
C ASP A 161 -22.42 3.44 -1.89
N ARG A 162 -22.41 2.36 -2.65
CA ARG A 162 -23.46 2.01 -3.63
C ARG A 162 -24.56 1.13 -3.04
N GLY A 163 -24.53 0.91 -1.73
CA GLY A 163 -25.54 0.10 -1.04
C GLY A 163 -25.43 -1.40 -1.35
N VAL A 164 -24.22 -1.89 -1.55
CA VAL A 164 -23.94 -3.32 -1.76
C VAL A 164 -23.48 -3.93 -0.44
N GLU A 165 -23.95 -5.14 -0.12
CA GLU A 165 -23.30 -5.99 0.88
C GLU A 165 -22.05 -6.59 0.24
N LEU A 166 -20.86 -6.21 0.72
CA LEU A 166 -19.59 -6.69 0.21
C LEU A 166 -19.02 -7.78 1.11
N ILE A 167 -18.71 -8.93 0.52
CA ILE A 167 -18.10 -10.09 1.20
C ILE A 167 -16.69 -10.23 0.68
N ARG A 168 -15.71 -9.68 1.42
CA ARG A 168 -14.27 -9.82 1.12
C ARG A 168 -13.80 -11.18 1.61
N VAL A 169 -13.22 -11.97 0.72
CA VAL A 169 -12.72 -13.32 1.01
C VAL A 169 -11.23 -13.44 0.68
N PRO A 170 -10.48 -14.32 1.36
CA PRO A 170 -9.10 -14.63 0.99
C PRO A 170 -8.95 -15.05 -0.46
N TRP A 171 -7.75 -14.86 -1.01
CA TRP A 171 -7.45 -15.15 -2.43
C TRP A 171 -7.69 -16.63 -2.84
N ASP A 172 -7.55 -17.56 -1.90
CA ASP A 172 -7.71 -19.02 -2.08
C ASP A 172 -9.04 -19.57 -1.55
N TYR A 173 -9.96 -18.68 -1.14
CA TYR A 173 -11.25 -19.09 -0.57
C TYR A 173 -12.17 -19.68 -1.64
N ASP A 174 -12.84 -20.79 -1.33
CA ASP A 174 -13.89 -21.38 -2.18
C ASP A 174 -15.19 -20.55 -2.09
N PHE A 175 -15.22 -19.46 -2.85
CA PHE A 175 -16.36 -18.53 -2.90
C PHE A 175 -17.60 -19.13 -3.58
N LEU A 176 -17.50 -20.26 -4.29
CA LEU A 176 -18.65 -20.93 -4.91
C LEU A 176 -19.63 -21.49 -3.86
N THR A 177 -19.19 -21.58 -2.61
CA THR A 177 -20.04 -21.99 -1.47
C THR A 177 -20.93 -20.87 -0.93
N LEU A 178 -20.72 -19.63 -1.38
CA LEU A 178 -21.47 -18.45 -0.93
C LEU A 178 -22.65 -18.14 -1.87
N ASP A 179 -23.68 -17.51 -1.32
CA ASP A 179 -24.78 -16.91 -2.07
C ASP A 179 -24.45 -15.46 -2.41
N TYR A 180 -24.34 -15.11 -3.70
CA TYR A 180 -24.00 -13.76 -4.16
C TYR A 180 -24.60 -13.43 -5.54
N ASP A 181 -24.80 -12.14 -5.80
CA ASP A 181 -25.27 -11.61 -7.09
C ASP A 181 -24.13 -11.25 -8.05
N GLY A 182 -22.95 -10.97 -7.55
CA GLY A 182 -21.80 -10.55 -8.33
C GLY A 182 -20.46 -10.97 -7.73
N LEU A 183 -19.46 -11.15 -8.60
CA LEU A 183 -18.10 -11.50 -8.25
C LEU A 183 -17.16 -10.40 -8.71
N PHE A 184 -16.26 -9.96 -7.82
CA PHE A 184 -15.17 -9.05 -8.12
C PHE A 184 -13.84 -9.67 -7.69
N ILE A 185 -12.89 -9.78 -8.61
CA ILE A 185 -11.52 -10.20 -8.32
C ILE A 185 -10.67 -8.94 -8.32
N SER A 186 -10.03 -8.64 -7.18
CA SER A 186 -9.26 -7.41 -7.06
C SER A 186 -7.93 -7.49 -7.84
N ASN A 187 -7.37 -6.31 -8.13
CA ASN A 187 -5.95 -6.20 -8.49
C ASN A 187 -5.08 -6.51 -7.25
N GLY A 188 -3.78 -6.62 -7.49
CA GLY A 188 -2.78 -6.86 -6.46
C GLY A 188 -1.36 -6.69 -7.00
N PRO A 189 -0.34 -7.06 -6.23
CA PRO A 189 1.05 -7.02 -6.64
C PRO A 189 1.39 -8.02 -7.72
#